data_e5f7cf7a8533abc46d44ab25aae66c31
#
_entry.id   e5f7cf7a8533abc46d44ab25aae66c31
#
_cell.length_a   1.000
_cell.length_b   1.000
_cell.length_c   1.000
_cell.angle_alpha   90.00
_cell.angle_beta   90.00
_cell.angle_gamma   90.00
#
_symmetry.space_group_name_H-M   'P 1'
#
loop_
_entity.id
_entity.type
_entity.pdbx_description
1 polymer ?
#
loop_
_entity_poly.entity_id
_entity_poly.type
_entity_poly.pdbx_seq_one_letter_code
_entity_poly.pdbx_strand_id
1 'polypeptide(L)'
;MGRLRRLTATMLMLAIASTSARASGFDGDWVALIPPQGNCNGTSIMTLTLSGNTFQGQTRNPGTTEAFSGRIDADGNGTLLVYAHAPGSIRFTAEHFDANWNEGACSRHALGDRGMTRAQAAAAFIERKRIQSQYVELTRRAAEGDPSVDFTSLRAAYPYTDQWDPYGNKTGALLDQAAAASSGKDCATALQKLDEILKLDFTIDAAHALRSDCLAAIGRSSASKIESDIAYRLIHSLMDNGDGATERTAYVVMTEREEMDVLANRNLVSKLRQTQVRGDDGHIYDEVQATSAREGASVKVVYFDVSSFVNGRKSRMAAIDTLTASMP
;
A
#
# COMPACT_ATOMS: atom_id res chain seq x y z
N MET A 1 -67.39 38.93 51.62
CA MET A 1 -66.07 39.42 51.22
C MET A 1 -65.14 38.18 51.00
N GLY A 2 -65.08 37.69 49.80
CA GLY A 2 -64.30 36.51 49.44
C GLY A 2 -63.20 36.89 48.46
N ARG A 3 -61.94 36.71 48.85
CA ARG A 3 -60.76 36.94 47.99
C ARG A 3 -60.50 35.72 47.14
N LEU A 4 -60.67 35.82 45.82
CA LEU A 4 -60.23 34.85 44.84
C LEU A 4 -58.69 34.90 44.73
N ARG A 5 -58.01 33.78 45.06
CA ARG A 5 -56.57 33.57 44.75
C ARG A 5 -56.44 33.02 43.32
N ARG A 6 -55.81 33.78 42.46
CA ARG A 6 -55.39 33.35 41.13
C ARG A 6 -54.14 32.48 41.28
N LEU A 7 -54.23 31.21 40.91
CA LEU A 7 -53.08 30.35 40.69
C LEU A 7 -52.55 30.57 39.27
N THR A 8 -51.37 31.13 39.17
CA THR A 8 -50.58 31.24 37.92
C THR A 8 -49.83 29.93 37.77
N ALA A 9 -50.22 29.11 36.79
CA ALA A 9 -49.50 27.92 36.38
C ALA A 9 -48.32 28.34 35.47
N THR A 10 -47.12 28.20 35.99
CA THR A 10 -45.89 28.42 35.22
C THR A 10 -45.60 27.17 34.38
N MET A 11 -45.85 27.23 33.10
CA MET A 11 -45.53 26.17 32.13
C MET A 11 -44.03 26.17 31.90
N LEU A 12 -43.33 25.17 32.43
CA LEU A 12 -41.89 24.94 32.19
C LEU A 12 -41.78 24.29 30.83
N MET A 13 -41.42 25.08 29.81
CA MET A 13 -41.02 24.53 28.50
C MET A 13 -39.66 23.84 28.66
N LEU A 14 -39.64 22.52 28.68
CA LEU A 14 -38.42 21.74 28.42
C LEU A 14 -38.04 21.95 26.97
N ALA A 15 -37.02 22.75 26.70
CA ALA A 15 -36.35 22.81 25.44
C ALA A 15 -35.57 21.48 25.28
N ILE A 16 -36.13 20.54 24.52
CA ILE A 16 -35.40 19.35 24.03
C ILE A 16 -34.40 19.92 23.03
N ALA A 17 -33.17 20.13 23.47
CA ALA A 17 -32.04 20.35 22.57
C ALA A 17 -31.88 19.08 21.74
N SER A 18 -32.46 19.05 20.54
CA SER A 18 -32.10 18.10 19.52
C SER A 18 -30.63 18.38 19.15
N THR A 19 -29.71 17.63 19.75
CA THR A 19 -28.36 17.55 19.25
C THR A 19 -28.46 16.95 17.85
N SER A 20 -28.52 17.83 16.85
CA SER A 20 -28.27 17.41 15.46
C SER A 20 -26.91 16.72 15.46
N ALA A 21 -26.90 15.40 15.25
CA ALA A 21 -25.68 14.67 15.01
C ALA A 21 -24.96 15.43 13.87
N ARG A 22 -23.80 16.02 14.18
CA ARG A 22 -22.95 16.58 13.14
C ARG A 22 -22.64 15.45 12.19
N ALA A 23 -22.97 15.64 10.90
CA ALA A 23 -22.53 14.75 9.85
C ALA A 23 -21.05 14.50 10.06
N SER A 24 -20.64 13.25 10.21
CA SER A 24 -19.22 12.90 10.23
C SER A 24 -18.67 13.26 8.85
N GLY A 25 -17.43 13.73 8.76
CA GLY A 25 -16.78 13.98 7.46
C GLY A 25 -16.73 12.73 6.57
N PHE A 26 -17.20 11.61 7.10
CA PHE A 26 -17.18 10.28 6.47
C PHE A 26 -18.54 9.85 5.87
N ASP A 27 -19.61 10.63 6.02
CA ASP A 27 -20.94 10.28 5.52
C ASP A 27 -20.94 9.99 4.01
N GLY A 28 -21.66 8.95 3.61
CA GLY A 28 -21.83 8.57 2.21
C GLY A 28 -21.78 7.06 1.97
N ASP A 29 -21.76 6.71 0.68
CA ASP A 29 -21.70 5.34 0.21
C ASP A 29 -20.25 4.93 -0.07
N TRP A 30 -19.93 3.70 0.33
CA TRP A 30 -18.60 3.13 0.24
C TRP A 30 -18.66 1.73 -0.35
N VAL A 31 -17.67 1.38 -1.17
CA VAL A 31 -17.57 0.05 -1.78
C VAL A 31 -16.17 -0.48 -1.62
N ALA A 32 -16.06 -1.74 -1.20
CA ALA A 32 -14.79 -2.48 -1.17
C ALA A 32 -14.89 -3.77 -1.98
N LEU A 33 -13.77 -4.19 -2.51
CA LEU A 33 -13.55 -5.55 -2.97
C LEU A 33 -12.70 -6.29 -1.96
N ILE A 34 -13.16 -7.49 -1.61
CA ILE A 34 -12.50 -8.39 -0.70
C ILE A 34 -11.95 -9.55 -1.54
N PRO A 35 -10.63 -9.58 -1.81
CA PRO A 35 -10.03 -10.70 -2.54
C PRO A 35 -10.05 -11.97 -1.69
N PRO A 36 -9.88 -13.16 -2.30
CA PRO A 36 -9.56 -14.37 -1.56
C PRO A 36 -8.28 -14.16 -0.72
N GLN A 37 -8.32 -14.54 0.55
CA GLN A 37 -7.20 -14.35 1.48
C GLN A 37 -6.99 -15.63 2.30
N GLY A 38 -5.78 -16.20 2.27
CA GLY A 38 -5.48 -17.43 2.99
C GLY A 38 -6.47 -18.57 2.63
N ASN A 39 -7.14 -19.11 3.64
CA ASN A 39 -8.16 -20.17 3.48
C ASN A 39 -9.54 -19.63 3.08
N CYS A 40 -9.68 -18.34 2.85
CA CYS A 40 -10.95 -17.70 2.46
C CYS A 40 -11.16 -17.86 0.95
N ASN A 41 -12.09 -18.70 0.55
CA ASN A 41 -12.45 -18.90 -0.85
C ASN A 41 -13.39 -17.80 -1.36
N GLY A 42 -13.12 -17.35 -2.60
CA GLY A 42 -14.00 -16.45 -3.34
C GLY A 42 -13.74 -14.96 -3.08
N THR A 43 -14.13 -14.17 -4.07
CA THR A 43 -14.11 -12.71 -4.03
C THR A 43 -15.47 -12.23 -3.56
N SER A 44 -15.46 -11.29 -2.62
CA SER A 44 -16.67 -10.66 -2.10
C SER A 44 -16.69 -9.18 -2.43
N ILE A 45 -17.87 -8.60 -2.57
CA ILE A 45 -18.06 -7.15 -2.66
C ILE A 45 -18.74 -6.69 -1.38
N MET A 46 -18.12 -5.74 -0.69
CA MET A 46 -18.70 -5.06 0.46
C MET A 46 -19.25 -3.70 0.00
N THR A 47 -20.50 -3.43 0.32
CA THR A 47 -21.10 -2.10 0.15
C THR A 47 -21.60 -1.62 1.49
N LEU A 48 -21.36 -0.38 1.84
CA LEU A 48 -21.89 0.22 3.07
C LEU A 48 -22.29 1.67 2.85
N THR A 49 -23.27 2.11 3.65
CA THR A 49 -23.67 3.49 3.77
C THR A 49 -23.40 3.94 5.20
N LEU A 50 -22.65 5.03 5.36
CA LEU A 50 -22.36 5.65 6.65
C LEU A 50 -23.18 6.94 6.77
N SER A 51 -23.84 7.09 7.90
CA SER A 51 -24.62 8.31 8.25
C SER A 51 -24.40 8.64 9.72
N GLY A 52 -23.86 9.84 9.96
CA GLY A 52 -23.44 10.26 11.30
C GLY A 52 -22.31 9.40 11.83
N ASN A 53 -22.58 8.62 12.86
CA ASN A 53 -21.60 7.70 13.47
C ASN A 53 -21.96 6.22 13.32
N THR A 54 -22.94 5.90 12.49
CA THR A 54 -23.39 4.53 12.25
C THR A 54 -23.30 4.17 10.79
N PHE A 55 -22.95 2.94 10.51
CA PHE A 55 -22.97 2.40 9.16
C PHE A 55 -23.72 1.08 9.12
N GLN A 56 -24.27 0.79 7.95
CA GLN A 56 -24.86 -0.49 7.61
C GLN A 56 -24.50 -0.86 6.18
N GLY A 57 -24.40 -2.14 5.91
CA GLY A 57 -23.99 -2.60 4.61
C GLY A 57 -24.22 -4.08 4.40
N GLN A 58 -23.69 -4.55 3.26
CA GLN A 58 -23.78 -5.94 2.85
C GLN A 58 -22.46 -6.40 2.25
N THR A 59 -22.08 -7.64 2.57
CA THR A 59 -21.08 -8.39 1.80
C THR A 59 -21.81 -9.33 0.85
N ARG A 60 -21.38 -9.37 -0.39
CA ARG A 60 -21.89 -10.28 -1.41
C ARG A 60 -20.80 -11.27 -1.79
N ASN A 61 -21.00 -12.51 -1.38
CA ASN A 61 -20.19 -13.66 -1.76
C ASN A 61 -20.85 -14.40 -2.94
N PRO A 62 -20.12 -15.26 -3.68
CA PRO A 62 -20.76 -16.16 -4.63
C PRO A 62 -21.82 -17.03 -3.92
N GLY A 63 -23.10 -16.77 -4.20
CA GLY A 63 -24.23 -17.53 -3.65
C GLY A 63 -24.84 -17.00 -2.36
N THR A 64 -24.25 -16.05 -1.66
CA THR A 64 -24.79 -15.49 -0.40
C THR A 64 -24.67 -13.97 -0.35
N THR A 65 -25.62 -13.33 0.35
CA THR A 65 -25.55 -11.90 0.68
C THR A 65 -25.77 -11.76 2.17
N GLU A 66 -24.89 -11.07 2.84
CA GLU A 66 -24.87 -11.00 4.29
C GLU A 66 -24.77 -9.56 4.76
N ALA A 67 -25.64 -9.22 5.72
CA ALA A 67 -25.69 -7.87 6.28
C ALA A 67 -24.65 -7.69 7.38
N PHE A 68 -24.14 -6.49 7.50
CA PHE A 68 -23.32 -6.07 8.62
C PHE A 68 -23.67 -4.64 9.03
N SER A 69 -23.29 -4.28 10.24
CA SER A 69 -23.48 -2.93 10.77
C SER A 69 -22.39 -2.60 11.78
N GLY A 70 -22.26 -1.31 12.11
CA GLY A 70 -21.31 -0.88 13.11
C GLY A 70 -21.44 0.60 13.46
N ARG A 71 -20.49 1.04 14.27
CA ARG A 71 -20.35 2.45 14.68
C ARG A 71 -18.91 2.89 14.59
N ILE A 72 -18.71 4.18 14.35
CA ILE A 72 -17.40 4.83 14.37
C ILE A 72 -17.38 5.94 15.42
N ASP A 73 -16.18 6.27 15.88
CA ASP A 73 -15.90 7.48 16.67
C ASP A 73 -15.68 8.71 15.77
N ALA A 74 -15.35 9.84 16.39
CA ALA A 74 -15.11 11.08 15.67
C ALA A 74 -13.86 11.04 14.77
N ASP A 75 -12.93 10.13 15.04
CA ASP A 75 -11.67 9.94 14.31
C ASP A 75 -11.81 8.89 13.21
N GLY A 76 -13.03 8.36 13.02
CA GLY A 76 -13.35 7.36 11.99
C GLY A 76 -13.00 5.92 12.35
N ASN A 77 -12.54 5.64 13.58
CA ASN A 77 -12.28 4.28 14.03
C ASN A 77 -13.57 3.65 14.57
N GLY A 78 -13.76 2.38 14.30
CA GLY A 78 -14.96 1.71 14.73
C GLY A 78 -14.86 0.20 14.78
N THR A 79 -16.00 -0.38 15.16
CA THR A 79 -16.21 -1.82 15.18
C THR A 79 -17.28 -2.20 14.18
N LEU A 80 -17.09 -3.30 13.50
CA LEU A 80 -18.09 -3.90 12.64
C LEU A 80 -18.46 -5.30 13.16
N LEU A 81 -19.70 -5.68 12.91
CA LEU A 81 -20.20 -7.01 13.20
C LEU A 81 -20.70 -7.62 11.88
N VAL A 82 -19.97 -8.59 11.38
CA VAL A 82 -20.31 -9.34 10.17
C VAL A 82 -21.06 -10.61 10.59
N TYR A 83 -22.14 -10.97 9.89
CA TYR A 83 -22.97 -12.15 10.18
C TYR A 83 -23.57 -12.18 11.61
N ALA A 84 -23.72 -11.03 12.26
CA ALA A 84 -24.14 -10.92 13.65
C ALA A 84 -23.26 -11.65 14.71
N HIS A 85 -22.13 -12.25 14.29
CA HIS A 85 -21.24 -12.99 15.20
C HIS A 85 -19.73 -12.86 14.90
N ALA A 86 -19.32 -12.32 13.75
CA ALA A 86 -17.91 -12.10 13.43
C ALA A 86 -17.52 -10.63 13.72
N PRO A 87 -16.89 -10.35 14.89
CA PRO A 87 -16.46 -9.01 15.22
C PRO A 87 -15.24 -8.62 14.37
N GLY A 88 -15.18 -7.34 14.04
CA GLY A 88 -14.07 -6.78 13.29
C GLY A 88 -13.82 -5.31 13.66
N SER A 89 -12.76 -4.77 13.10
CA SER A 89 -12.41 -3.36 13.18
C SER A 89 -12.60 -2.69 11.82
N ILE A 90 -12.92 -1.42 11.83
CA ILE A 90 -13.02 -0.59 10.64
C ILE A 90 -12.46 0.78 10.94
N ARG A 91 -11.76 1.37 9.98
CA ARG A 91 -11.24 2.73 10.06
C ARG A 91 -11.57 3.47 8.78
N PHE A 92 -12.17 4.64 8.91
CA PHE A 92 -12.47 5.53 7.80
C PHE A 92 -11.45 6.68 7.75
N THR A 93 -11.13 7.09 6.56
CA THR A 93 -10.50 8.36 6.20
C THR A 93 -11.45 9.14 5.30
N ALA A 94 -11.08 10.32 4.84
CA ALA A 94 -11.95 11.12 3.97
C ALA A 94 -12.36 10.39 2.66
N GLU A 95 -11.49 9.51 2.16
CA GLU A 95 -11.62 8.87 0.84
C GLU A 95 -11.66 7.35 0.88
N HIS A 96 -11.16 6.73 1.96
CA HIS A 96 -10.98 5.28 2.06
C HIS A 96 -11.46 4.73 3.39
N PHE A 97 -11.81 3.44 3.42
CA PHE A 97 -11.90 2.69 4.66
C PHE A 97 -11.05 1.42 4.60
N ASP A 98 -10.60 1.00 5.77
CA ASP A 98 -9.90 -0.26 6.02
C ASP A 98 -10.71 -1.06 7.03
N ALA A 99 -11.05 -2.30 6.73
CA ALA A 99 -11.83 -3.17 7.61
C ALA A 99 -11.22 -4.56 7.68
N ASN A 100 -11.15 -5.08 8.92
CA ASN A 100 -10.58 -6.40 9.20
C ASN A 100 -11.53 -7.19 10.09
N TRP A 101 -11.79 -8.46 9.77
CA TRP A 101 -12.57 -9.37 10.60
C TRP A 101 -12.17 -10.82 10.38
N ASN A 102 -12.58 -11.70 11.31
CA ASN A 102 -12.31 -13.13 11.24
C ASN A 102 -13.62 -13.91 11.14
N GLU A 103 -13.67 -14.85 10.21
CA GLU A 103 -14.75 -15.82 10.02
C GLU A 103 -14.20 -17.22 10.30
N GLY A 104 -14.15 -17.62 11.55
CA GLY A 104 -13.50 -18.87 11.94
C GLY A 104 -12.00 -18.87 11.63
N ALA A 105 -11.54 -19.78 10.80
CA ALA A 105 -10.15 -19.84 10.33
C ALA A 105 -9.82 -18.86 9.19
N CYS A 106 -10.80 -18.07 8.74
CA CYS A 106 -10.70 -17.15 7.64
C CYS A 106 -10.53 -15.72 8.15
N SER A 107 -9.40 -15.08 7.89
CA SER A 107 -9.19 -13.66 8.13
C SER A 107 -9.49 -12.86 6.85
N ARG A 108 -10.36 -11.88 6.97
CA ARG A 108 -10.77 -11.00 5.87
C ARG A 108 -10.24 -9.58 6.06
N HIS A 109 -9.81 -8.99 4.98
CA HIS A 109 -9.41 -7.60 4.92
C HIS A 109 -10.08 -6.93 3.73
N ALA A 110 -10.75 -5.80 3.96
CA ALA A 110 -11.40 -5.01 2.94
C ALA A 110 -10.83 -3.60 2.91
N LEU A 111 -10.41 -3.16 1.73
CA LEU A 111 -10.09 -1.77 1.45
C LEU A 111 -11.17 -1.21 0.53
N GLY A 112 -11.86 -0.18 0.96
CA GLY A 112 -12.95 0.42 0.22
C GLY A 112 -12.76 1.90 -0.06
N ASP A 113 -13.45 2.38 -1.08
CA ASP A 113 -13.39 3.75 -1.55
C ASP A 113 -14.77 4.42 -1.48
N ARG A 114 -14.77 5.72 -1.22
CA ARG A 114 -15.96 6.55 -1.17
C ARG A 114 -16.50 6.80 -2.58
N GLY A 115 -17.81 6.68 -2.73
CA GLY A 115 -18.49 7.03 -3.99
C GLY A 115 -18.20 6.12 -5.19
N MET A 116 -17.48 5.00 -4.98
CA MET A 116 -17.25 4.02 -6.03
C MET A 116 -18.53 3.22 -6.31
N THR A 117 -18.89 3.03 -7.57
CA THR A 117 -19.98 2.14 -7.96
C THR A 117 -19.53 0.69 -7.97
N ARG A 118 -20.48 -0.26 -7.87
CA ARG A 118 -20.19 -1.70 -8.00
C ARG A 118 -19.48 -2.04 -9.32
N ALA A 119 -19.86 -1.38 -10.41
CA ALA A 119 -19.23 -1.61 -11.71
C ALA A 119 -17.76 -1.16 -11.71
N GLN A 120 -17.46 0.02 -11.15
CA GLN A 120 -16.08 0.50 -10.98
C GLN A 120 -15.27 -0.41 -10.07
N ALA A 121 -15.86 -0.87 -8.96
CA ALA A 121 -15.20 -1.81 -8.07
C ALA A 121 -14.89 -3.16 -8.77
N ALA A 122 -15.84 -3.68 -9.54
CA ALA A 122 -15.63 -4.91 -10.31
C ALA A 122 -14.53 -4.74 -11.38
N ALA A 123 -14.54 -3.61 -12.11
CA ALA A 123 -13.50 -3.29 -13.09
C ALA A 123 -12.11 -3.17 -12.43
N ALA A 124 -12.01 -2.45 -11.32
CA ALA A 124 -10.77 -2.32 -10.56
C ALA A 124 -10.24 -3.67 -10.05
N PHE A 125 -11.14 -4.60 -9.69
CA PHE A 125 -10.75 -5.95 -9.30
C PHE A 125 -10.19 -6.76 -10.48
N ILE A 126 -10.88 -6.74 -11.62
CA ILE A 126 -10.42 -7.44 -12.83
C ILE A 126 -9.04 -6.91 -13.23
N GLU A 127 -8.87 -5.60 -13.21
CA GLU A 127 -7.58 -4.98 -13.52
C GLU A 127 -6.50 -5.35 -12.50
N ARG A 128 -6.80 -5.32 -11.20
CA ARG A 128 -5.87 -5.80 -10.19
C ARG A 128 -5.42 -7.25 -10.45
N LYS A 129 -6.35 -8.14 -10.76
CA LYS A 129 -6.03 -9.55 -11.07
C LYS A 129 -5.18 -9.68 -12.33
N ARG A 130 -5.45 -8.87 -13.35
CA ARG A 130 -4.63 -8.82 -14.56
C ARG A 130 -3.18 -8.40 -14.22
N ILE A 131 -3.02 -7.33 -13.42
CA ILE A 131 -1.70 -6.84 -13.01
C ILE A 131 -0.98 -7.84 -12.10
N GLN A 132 -1.67 -8.50 -11.17
CA GLN A 132 -1.09 -9.60 -10.37
C GLN A 132 -0.56 -10.74 -11.24
N SER A 133 -1.34 -11.14 -12.26
CA SER A 133 -0.91 -12.18 -13.21
C SER A 133 0.27 -11.71 -14.05
N GLN A 134 0.30 -10.45 -14.44
CA GLN A 134 1.43 -9.85 -15.14
C GLN A 134 2.70 -9.85 -14.27
N TYR A 135 2.60 -9.50 -12.99
CA TYR A 135 3.72 -9.58 -12.05
C TYR A 135 4.32 -10.99 -11.99
N VAL A 136 3.47 -12.01 -11.80
CA VAL A 136 3.91 -13.41 -11.75
C VAL A 136 4.60 -13.83 -13.04
N GLU A 137 4.07 -13.45 -14.20
CA GLU A 137 4.67 -13.77 -15.49
C GLU A 137 6.00 -13.04 -15.71
N LEU A 138 6.09 -11.75 -15.37
CA LEU A 138 7.32 -10.97 -15.52
C LEU A 138 8.42 -11.49 -14.58
N THR A 139 8.09 -11.83 -13.32
CA THR A 139 9.07 -12.41 -12.39
C THR A 139 9.58 -13.77 -12.85
N ARG A 140 8.71 -14.65 -13.37
CA ARG A 140 9.10 -15.94 -13.94
C ARG A 140 10.08 -15.77 -15.11
N ARG A 141 9.74 -14.89 -16.06
CA ARG A 141 10.58 -14.62 -17.25
C ARG A 141 11.92 -14.00 -16.86
N ALA A 142 11.93 -13.07 -15.92
CA ALA A 142 13.16 -12.48 -15.40
C ALA A 142 14.06 -13.56 -14.77
N ALA A 143 13.51 -14.44 -13.93
CA ALA A 143 14.25 -15.54 -13.32
C ALA A 143 14.81 -16.54 -14.34
N GLU A 144 14.20 -16.66 -15.52
CA GLU A 144 14.69 -17.46 -16.64
C GLU A 144 15.75 -16.73 -17.49
N GLY A 145 16.04 -15.46 -17.20
CA GLY A 145 17.01 -14.64 -17.92
C GLY A 145 16.49 -14.09 -19.25
N ASP A 146 15.16 -13.93 -19.41
CA ASP A 146 14.57 -13.34 -20.61
C ASP A 146 14.95 -11.86 -20.74
N PRO A 147 15.71 -11.45 -21.79
CA PRO A 147 16.14 -10.08 -21.95
C PRO A 147 15.02 -9.11 -22.33
N SER A 148 13.85 -9.60 -22.71
CA SER A 148 12.72 -8.78 -23.13
C SER A 148 11.79 -8.38 -21.99
N VAL A 149 12.11 -8.72 -20.72
CA VAL A 149 11.31 -8.32 -19.57
C VAL A 149 11.40 -6.83 -19.35
N ASP A 150 10.25 -6.18 -19.21
CA ASP A 150 10.13 -4.78 -18.82
C ASP A 150 10.14 -4.67 -17.28
N PHE A 151 11.25 -4.20 -16.71
CA PHE A 151 11.43 -4.07 -15.28
C PHE A 151 10.67 -2.87 -14.70
N THR A 152 10.35 -1.86 -15.48
CA THR A 152 9.47 -0.77 -15.06
C THR A 152 8.07 -1.28 -14.80
N SER A 153 7.50 -2.04 -15.74
CA SER A 153 6.21 -2.72 -15.55
C SER A 153 6.24 -3.74 -14.41
N LEU A 154 7.34 -4.45 -14.22
CA LEU A 154 7.50 -5.41 -13.14
C LEU A 154 7.42 -4.71 -11.78
N ARG A 155 8.18 -3.63 -11.56
CA ARG A 155 8.14 -2.84 -10.33
C ARG A 155 6.74 -2.24 -10.11
N ALA A 156 6.15 -1.62 -11.14
CA ALA A 156 4.82 -1.03 -11.06
C ALA A 156 3.71 -2.05 -10.72
N ALA A 157 3.90 -3.33 -11.04
CA ALA A 157 2.94 -4.38 -10.73
C ALA A 157 3.05 -4.91 -9.28
N TYR A 158 4.19 -4.75 -8.61
CA TYR A 158 4.41 -5.24 -7.24
C TYR A 158 3.37 -4.71 -6.22
N PRO A 159 2.99 -3.41 -6.20
CA PRO A 159 1.98 -2.88 -5.29
C PRO A 159 0.59 -3.55 -5.37
N TYR A 160 0.31 -4.29 -6.44
CA TYR A 160 -0.97 -4.99 -6.61
C TYR A 160 -0.96 -6.40 -6.04
N THR A 161 0.20 -6.91 -5.62
CA THR A 161 0.34 -8.23 -5.00
C THR A 161 -0.16 -8.23 -3.56
N ASP A 162 -0.46 -9.42 -3.04
CA ASP A 162 -0.84 -9.59 -1.63
C ASP A 162 0.39 -9.57 -0.70
N GLN A 163 1.60 -9.66 -1.27
CA GLN A 163 2.88 -9.60 -0.57
C GLN A 163 3.41 -8.18 -0.38
N TRP A 164 2.83 -7.20 -1.07
CA TRP A 164 3.35 -5.84 -1.06
C TRP A 164 3.61 -5.29 0.34
N ASP A 165 4.83 -4.82 0.54
CA ASP A 165 5.37 -4.34 1.81
C ASP A 165 6.16 -3.05 1.59
N PRO A 166 5.47 -1.90 1.49
CA PRO A 166 6.10 -0.64 1.11
C PRO A 166 7.16 -0.15 2.10
N TYR A 167 7.11 -0.61 3.34
CA TYR A 167 8.04 -0.20 4.40
C TYR A 167 9.08 -1.27 4.76
N GLY A 168 9.12 -2.40 4.05
CA GLY A 168 10.11 -3.46 4.27
C GLY A 168 9.97 -4.22 5.59
N ASN A 169 8.78 -4.19 6.22
CA ASN A 169 8.55 -4.84 7.52
C ASN A 169 8.75 -6.36 7.47
N LYS A 170 8.50 -6.99 6.32
CA LYS A 170 8.65 -8.45 6.12
C LYS A 170 10.04 -8.84 5.65
N THR A 171 10.69 -7.97 4.85
CA THR A 171 11.91 -8.32 4.12
C THR A 171 13.18 -7.73 4.73
N GLY A 172 13.10 -6.61 5.47
CA GLY A 172 14.27 -5.90 5.99
C GLY A 172 15.17 -6.78 6.86
N ALA A 173 14.62 -7.38 7.91
CA ALA A 173 15.39 -8.24 8.82
C ALA A 173 15.98 -9.49 8.11
N LEU A 174 15.27 -10.05 7.12
CA LEU A 174 15.77 -11.15 6.32
C LEU A 174 16.95 -10.74 5.44
N LEU A 175 16.91 -9.53 4.88
CA LEU A 175 17.98 -8.99 4.05
C LEU A 175 19.25 -8.75 4.88
N ASP A 176 19.12 -8.20 6.10
CA ASP A 176 20.25 -8.04 7.02
C ASP A 176 20.87 -9.38 7.37
N GLN A 177 20.07 -10.42 7.63
CA GLN A 177 20.54 -11.77 7.90
C GLN A 177 21.27 -12.37 6.69
N ALA A 178 20.71 -12.19 5.47
CA ALA A 178 21.33 -12.67 4.25
C ALA A 178 22.67 -11.96 4.00
N ALA A 179 22.74 -10.65 4.18
CA ALA A 179 23.97 -9.86 4.03
C ALA A 179 25.05 -10.30 5.05
N ALA A 180 24.67 -10.53 6.32
CA ALA A 180 25.58 -11.00 7.35
C ALA A 180 26.12 -12.42 7.03
N ALA A 181 25.26 -13.34 6.58
CA ALA A 181 25.67 -14.68 6.17
C ALA A 181 26.62 -14.66 4.96
N SER A 182 26.29 -13.83 3.95
CA SER A 182 27.14 -13.64 2.77
C SER A 182 28.53 -13.09 3.15
N SER A 183 28.57 -12.07 4.00
CA SER A 183 29.82 -11.49 4.52
C SER A 183 30.64 -12.52 5.31
N GLY A 184 29.98 -13.41 6.04
CA GLY A 184 30.57 -14.55 6.73
C GLY A 184 30.96 -15.71 5.81
N LYS A 185 30.78 -15.60 4.50
CA LYS A 185 30.99 -16.64 3.47
C LYS A 185 30.10 -17.87 3.64
N ASP A 186 29.00 -17.76 4.39
CA ASP A 186 27.96 -18.79 4.49
C ASP A 186 26.91 -18.57 3.38
N CYS A 187 27.30 -18.86 2.14
CA CYS A 187 26.42 -18.72 0.99
C CYS A 187 25.21 -19.66 1.04
N ALA A 188 25.27 -20.78 1.77
CA ALA A 188 24.12 -21.66 1.90
C ALA A 188 23.00 -21.01 2.68
N THR A 189 23.27 -20.44 3.85
CA THR A 189 22.31 -19.69 4.65
C THR A 189 21.87 -18.41 3.93
N ALA A 190 22.80 -17.68 3.31
CA ALA A 190 22.46 -16.48 2.55
C ALA A 190 21.44 -16.77 1.43
N LEU A 191 21.68 -17.79 0.60
CA LEU A 191 20.79 -18.17 -0.49
C LEU A 191 19.41 -18.59 0.01
N GLN A 192 19.32 -19.32 1.14
CA GLN A 192 18.03 -19.66 1.74
C GLN A 192 17.23 -18.39 2.11
N LYS A 193 17.86 -17.41 2.77
CA LYS A 193 17.21 -16.17 3.15
C LYS A 193 16.81 -15.34 1.94
N LEU A 194 17.65 -15.28 0.92
CA LEU A 194 17.36 -14.58 -0.34
C LEU A 194 16.19 -15.22 -1.09
N ASP A 195 16.06 -16.55 -1.06
CA ASP A 195 14.90 -17.25 -1.62
C ASP A 195 13.59 -16.90 -0.87
N GLU A 196 13.65 -16.71 0.45
CA GLU A 196 12.50 -16.24 1.25
C GLU A 196 12.12 -14.81 0.88
N ILE A 197 13.10 -13.91 0.76
CA ILE A 197 12.91 -12.49 0.39
C ILE A 197 12.26 -12.39 -1.00
N LEU A 198 12.85 -13.05 -2.01
CA LEU A 198 12.43 -12.94 -3.40
C LEU A 198 11.05 -13.55 -3.69
N LYS A 199 10.56 -14.42 -2.82
CA LYS A 199 9.15 -14.85 -2.82
C LYS A 199 8.19 -13.79 -2.31
N LEU A 200 8.64 -12.94 -1.38
CA LEU A 200 7.85 -11.84 -0.82
C LEU A 200 7.91 -10.61 -1.73
N ASP A 201 9.11 -10.28 -2.20
CA ASP A 201 9.38 -9.13 -3.05
C ASP A 201 10.52 -9.44 -4.03
N PHE A 202 10.14 -9.67 -5.28
CA PHE A 202 11.11 -9.92 -6.36
C PHE A 202 11.80 -8.62 -6.83
N THR A 203 11.35 -7.45 -6.39
CA THR A 203 11.87 -6.17 -6.88
C THR A 203 13.05 -5.63 -6.07
N ILE A 204 13.54 -6.36 -5.08
CA ILE A 204 14.68 -5.96 -4.26
C ILE A 204 15.99 -6.26 -5.01
N ASP A 205 16.57 -5.24 -5.64
CA ASP A 205 17.83 -5.33 -6.40
C ASP A 205 19.01 -5.83 -5.55
N ALA A 206 19.11 -5.36 -4.30
CA ALA A 206 20.13 -5.81 -3.35
C ALA A 206 20.05 -7.30 -3.04
N ALA A 207 18.84 -7.89 -3.01
CA ALA A 207 18.69 -9.34 -2.81
C ALA A 207 19.24 -10.12 -4.02
N HIS A 208 18.98 -9.66 -5.23
CA HIS A 208 19.53 -10.24 -6.46
C HIS A 208 21.04 -10.08 -6.53
N ALA A 209 21.59 -8.91 -6.15
CA ALA A 209 23.03 -8.70 -6.12
C ALA A 209 23.74 -9.65 -5.13
N LEU A 210 23.26 -9.76 -3.90
CA LEU A 210 23.81 -10.71 -2.90
C LEU A 210 23.68 -12.16 -3.37
N ARG A 211 22.56 -12.50 -4.02
CA ARG A 211 22.34 -13.84 -4.59
C ARG A 211 23.34 -14.14 -5.70
N SER A 212 23.59 -13.16 -6.57
CA SER A 212 24.61 -13.27 -7.62
C SER A 212 25.99 -13.57 -7.04
N ASP A 213 26.41 -12.82 -6.02
CA ASP A 213 27.71 -12.99 -5.38
C ASP A 213 27.87 -14.40 -4.76
N CYS A 214 26.86 -14.85 -4.02
CA CYS A 214 26.86 -16.18 -3.43
C CYS A 214 26.85 -17.30 -4.49
N LEU A 215 26.09 -17.14 -5.57
CA LEU A 215 26.07 -18.12 -6.67
C LEU A 215 27.43 -18.20 -7.38
N ALA A 216 28.10 -17.06 -7.58
CA ALA A 216 29.45 -17.02 -8.13
C ALA A 216 30.45 -17.75 -7.20
N ALA A 217 30.37 -17.47 -5.90
CA ALA A 217 31.26 -18.07 -4.90
C ALA A 217 31.16 -19.62 -4.84
N ILE A 218 29.99 -20.17 -5.13
CA ILE A 218 29.79 -21.65 -5.18
C ILE A 218 29.88 -22.22 -6.61
N GLY A 219 30.40 -21.45 -7.57
CA GLY A 219 30.68 -21.90 -8.94
C GLY A 219 29.46 -21.97 -9.88
N ARG A 220 28.30 -21.42 -9.49
CA ARG A 220 27.07 -21.37 -10.31
C ARG A 220 27.02 -20.14 -11.21
N SER A 221 28.03 -19.96 -12.06
CA SER A 221 28.28 -18.73 -12.83
C SER A 221 27.14 -18.31 -13.75
N SER A 222 26.44 -19.26 -14.40
CA SER A 222 25.28 -18.92 -15.25
C SER A 222 24.12 -18.34 -14.47
N ALA A 223 23.80 -18.92 -13.31
CA ALA A 223 22.75 -18.40 -12.43
C ALA A 223 23.16 -17.04 -11.81
N SER A 224 24.42 -16.90 -11.41
CA SER A 224 24.97 -15.62 -10.93
C SER A 224 24.79 -14.51 -11.96
N LYS A 225 25.07 -14.77 -13.24
CA LYS A 225 24.91 -13.78 -14.31
C LYS A 225 23.44 -13.32 -14.46
N ILE A 226 22.49 -14.25 -14.39
CA ILE A 226 21.05 -13.91 -14.44
C ILE A 226 20.68 -12.98 -13.28
N GLU A 227 21.08 -13.32 -12.05
CA GLU A 227 20.79 -12.52 -10.87
C GLU A 227 21.43 -11.12 -10.94
N SER A 228 22.68 -11.04 -11.44
CA SER A 228 23.37 -9.76 -11.66
C SER A 228 22.65 -8.90 -12.70
N ASP A 229 22.14 -9.49 -13.79
CA ASP A 229 21.36 -8.78 -14.80
C ASP A 229 20.03 -8.26 -14.23
N ILE A 230 19.35 -9.08 -13.44
CA ILE A 230 18.11 -8.66 -12.76
C ILE A 230 18.38 -7.45 -11.84
N ALA A 231 19.39 -7.53 -10.96
CA ALA A 231 19.76 -6.44 -10.06
C ALA A 231 20.06 -5.15 -10.83
N TYR A 232 20.86 -5.25 -11.87
CA TYR A 232 21.22 -4.12 -12.74
C TYR A 232 19.99 -3.49 -13.39
N ARG A 233 19.09 -4.30 -13.95
CA ARG A 233 17.90 -3.79 -14.65
C ARG A 233 16.83 -3.24 -13.71
N LEU A 234 16.70 -3.77 -12.50
CA LEU A 234 15.83 -3.21 -11.46
C LEU A 234 16.28 -1.78 -11.11
N ILE A 235 17.56 -1.60 -10.76
CA ILE A 235 18.07 -0.27 -10.41
C ILE A 235 18.01 0.69 -11.59
N HIS A 236 18.29 0.25 -12.83
CA HIS A 236 18.15 1.08 -14.00
C HIS A 236 16.70 1.51 -14.24
N SER A 237 15.74 0.61 -14.13
CA SER A 237 14.32 0.97 -14.27
C SER A 237 13.86 1.98 -13.21
N LEU A 238 14.51 2.00 -12.05
CA LEU A 238 14.28 2.99 -11.00
C LEU A 238 14.95 4.32 -11.33
N MET A 239 16.21 4.31 -11.76
CA MET A 239 16.98 5.52 -12.06
C MET A 239 16.50 6.25 -13.32
N ASP A 240 15.95 5.53 -14.28
CA ASP A 240 15.52 6.08 -15.58
C ASP A 240 14.13 6.75 -15.54
N ASN A 241 13.39 6.62 -14.42
CA ASN A 241 12.03 7.17 -14.33
C ASN A 241 11.97 8.63 -13.85
N GLY A 242 13.12 9.28 -13.55
CA GLY A 242 13.20 10.66 -13.11
C GLY A 242 14.64 11.08 -12.84
N ASP A 243 14.84 12.34 -12.45
CA ASP A 243 16.13 12.86 -11.96
C ASP A 243 16.06 13.36 -10.52
N GLY A 244 14.85 13.40 -9.94
CA GLY A 244 14.61 13.83 -8.57
C GLY A 244 14.91 15.31 -8.30
N ALA A 245 15.09 16.14 -9.34
CA ALA A 245 15.45 17.55 -9.15
C ALA A 245 14.26 18.40 -8.71
N THR A 246 13.06 18.04 -9.09
CA THR A 246 11.80 18.73 -8.77
C THR A 246 10.69 17.70 -8.55
N GLU A 247 9.54 18.13 -8.01
CA GLU A 247 8.32 17.30 -7.92
C GLU A 247 7.94 16.71 -9.30
N ARG A 248 8.04 17.50 -10.36
CA ARG A 248 7.69 17.08 -11.73
C ARG A 248 8.61 16.00 -12.28
N THR A 249 9.84 15.94 -11.83
CA THR A 249 10.87 14.98 -12.26
C THR A 249 11.27 14.06 -11.11
N ALA A 250 10.39 13.92 -10.11
CA ALA A 250 10.58 13.05 -8.96
C ALA A 250 10.77 11.59 -9.42
N TYR A 251 11.58 10.84 -8.68
CA TYR A 251 11.61 9.40 -8.86
C TYR A 251 10.31 8.77 -8.39
N VAL A 252 9.64 8.01 -9.26
CA VAL A 252 8.45 7.25 -8.88
C VAL A 252 8.89 5.97 -8.18
N VAL A 253 8.54 5.84 -6.91
CA VAL A 253 8.95 4.71 -6.06
C VAL A 253 7.73 3.93 -5.55
N MET A 254 7.88 2.62 -5.43
CA MET A 254 6.85 1.70 -4.98
C MET A 254 7.05 1.27 -3.51
N THR A 255 8.24 1.55 -2.95
CA THR A 255 8.62 1.23 -1.57
C THR A 255 9.59 2.27 -1.03
N GLU A 256 9.66 2.42 0.29
CA GLU A 256 10.68 3.25 0.96
C GLU A 256 12.11 2.75 0.69
N ARG A 257 12.27 1.46 0.42
CA ARG A 257 13.54 0.86 0.03
C ARG A 257 14.08 1.47 -1.25
N GLU A 258 13.23 1.65 -2.25
CA GLU A 258 13.64 2.24 -3.53
C GLU A 258 14.15 3.69 -3.38
N GLU A 259 13.64 4.47 -2.41
CA GLU A 259 14.24 5.78 -2.10
C GLU A 259 15.71 5.64 -1.67
N MET A 260 15.98 4.66 -0.79
CA MET A 260 17.33 4.40 -0.32
C MET A 260 18.25 3.92 -1.43
N ASP A 261 17.74 3.09 -2.34
CA ASP A 261 18.49 2.58 -3.49
C ASP A 261 18.85 3.70 -4.47
N VAL A 262 17.94 4.66 -4.73
CA VAL A 262 18.23 5.87 -5.49
C VAL A 262 19.32 6.72 -4.81
N LEU A 263 19.17 6.98 -3.51
CA LEU A 263 20.15 7.77 -2.76
C LEU A 263 21.53 7.12 -2.81
N ALA A 264 21.62 5.80 -2.59
CA ALA A 264 22.85 5.03 -2.64
C ALA A 264 23.51 5.13 -4.05
N ASN A 265 22.73 4.95 -5.12
CA ASN A 265 23.22 5.07 -6.49
C ASN A 265 23.73 6.47 -6.86
N ARG A 266 23.16 7.51 -6.22
CA ARG A 266 23.63 8.88 -6.35
C ARG A 266 24.80 9.22 -5.41
N ASN A 267 25.34 8.25 -4.67
CA ASN A 267 26.35 8.43 -3.61
C ASN A 267 25.89 9.38 -2.49
N LEU A 268 24.60 9.40 -2.20
CA LEU A 268 23.99 10.18 -1.11
C LEU A 268 23.72 9.24 0.05
N VAL A 269 24.65 9.19 1.01
CA VAL A 269 24.64 8.15 2.09
C VAL A 269 24.01 8.61 3.39
N SER A 270 23.77 9.92 3.55
CA SER A 270 23.22 10.48 4.79
C SER A 270 21.93 11.23 4.49
N LYS A 271 20.81 10.63 4.88
CA LYS A 271 19.51 11.31 4.88
C LYS A 271 19.45 12.26 6.08
N LEU A 272 19.47 13.56 5.81
CA LEU A 272 19.48 14.59 6.84
C LEU A 272 18.07 14.97 7.30
N ARG A 273 17.15 15.06 6.36
CA ARG A 273 15.76 15.45 6.58
C ARG A 273 14.87 14.84 5.49
N GLN A 274 13.67 14.43 5.88
CA GLN A 274 12.60 14.06 4.95
C GLN A 274 11.36 14.86 5.34
N THR A 275 10.72 15.45 4.34
CA THR A 275 9.47 16.19 4.50
C THR A 275 8.51 15.72 3.43
N GLN A 276 7.32 15.32 3.82
CA GLN A 276 6.28 14.93 2.89
C GLN A 276 5.51 16.18 2.45
N VAL A 277 5.36 16.38 1.16
CA VAL A 277 4.64 17.50 0.55
C VAL A 277 3.58 16.98 -0.43
N ARG A 278 2.49 17.72 -0.55
CA ARG A 278 1.48 17.45 -1.57
C ARG A 278 1.67 18.42 -2.73
N GLY A 279 1.89 17.89 -3.91
CA GLY A 279 2.00 18.67 -5.13
C GLY A 279 0.66 19.22 -5.62
N ASP A 280 0.72 20.21 -6.49
CA ASP A 280 -0.47 20.82 -7.14
C ASP A 280 -1.20 19.82 -8.06
N ASP A 281 -0.53 18.78 -8.51
CA ASP A 281 -1.07 17.67 -9.29
C ASP A 281 -1.82 16.63 -8.43
N GLY A 282 -1.81 16.81 -7.10
CA GLY A 282 -2.45 15.91 -6.13
C GLY A 282 -1.59 14.73 -5.70
N HIS A 283 -0.40 14.57 -6.27
CA HIS A 283 0.58 13.57 -5.84
C HIS A 283 1.18 13.91 -4.48
N ILE A 284 1.75 12.91 -3.82
CA ILE A 284 2.48 13.08 -2.57
C ILE A 284 3.95 12.78 -2.85
N TYR A 285 4.76 13.74 -2.47
CA TYR A 285 6.20 13.68 -2.67
C TYR A 285 6.94 13.66 -1.34
N ASP A 286 7.98 12.85 -1.25
CA ASP A 286 8.98 13.00 -0.22
C ASP A 286 10.12 13.88 -0.74
N GLU A 287 10.31 15.03 -0.10
CA GLU A 287 11.48 15.90 -0.26
C GLU A 287 12.55 15.42 0.70
N VAL A 288 13.61 14.81 0.18
CA VAL A 288 14.70 14.25 0.97
C VAL A 288 15.95 15.12 0.83
N GLN A 289 16.42 15.67 1.94
CA GLN A 289 17.71 16.33 2.02
C GLN A 289 18.78 15.30 2.39
N ALA A 290 19.75 15.13 1.53
CA ALA A 290 20.81 14.14 1.71
C ALA A 290 22.19 14.72 1.32
N THR A 291 23.25 14.11 1.79
CA THR A 291 24.63 14.48 1.48
C THR A 291 25.47 13.24 1.17
N SER A 292 26.54 13.42 0.41
CA SER A 292 27.51 12.36 0.19
C SER A 292 28.42 12.18 1.43
N ALA A 293 29.14 11.04 1.49
CA ALA A 293 30.09 10.77 2.55
C ALA A 293 31.34 11.67 2.56
N ARG A 294 31.49 12.54 1.54
CA ARG A 294 32.65 13.43 1.45
C ARG A 294 32.50 14.60 2.43
N GLU A 295 33.55 14.86 3.19
CA GLU A 295 33.60 16.01 4.08
C GLU A 295 33.41 17.31 3.29
N GLY A 296 32.56 18.23 3.81
CA GLY A 296 32.21 19.47 3.11
C GLY A 296 31.28 19.32 1.90
N ALA A 297 30.69 18.16 1.69
CA ALA A 297 29.74 17.96 0.60
C ALA A 297 28.48 18.84 0.77
N SER A 298 28.02 19.42 -0.33
CA SER A 298 26.75 20.17 -0.33
C SER A 298 25.57 19.24 -0.10
N VAL A 299 24.57 19.74 0.63
CA VAL A 299 23.28 19.10 0.75
C VAL A 299 22.60 19.09 -0.62
N LYS A 300 22.06 17.94 -1.00
CA LYS A 300 21.23 17.76 -2.19
C LYS A 300 19.78 17.55 -1.74
N VAL A 301 18.86 18.10 -2.50
CA VAL A 301 17.43 17.79 -2.36
C VAL A 301 17.08 16.80 -3.46
N VAL A 302 16.37 15.73 -3.08
CA VAL A 302 15.88 14.71 -4.01
C VAL A 302 14.39 14.52 -3.75
N TYR A 303 13.60 14.58 -4.80
CA TYR A 303 12.16 14.36 -4.75
C TYR A 303 11.81 12.93 -5.16
N PHE A 304 10.93 12.31 -4.37
CA PHE A 304 10.36 10.99 -4.64
C PHE A 304 8.85 11.11 -4.70
N ASP A 305 8.21 10.57 -5.73
CA ASP A 305 6.77 10.38 -5.75
C ASP A 305 6.44 9.10 -4.98
N VAL A 306 5.88 9.31 -3.79
CA VAL A 306 5.50 8.26 -2.85
C VAL A 306 3.98 8.00 -2.83
N SER A 307 3.26 8.58 -3.77
CA SER A 307 1.80 8.48 -3.87
C SER A 307 1.31 7.04 -3.86
N SER A 308 2.10 6.12 -4.45
CA SER A 308 1.77 4.69 -4.54
C SER A 308 1.54 4.03 -3.18
N PHE A 309 2.24 4.45 -2.13
CA PHE A 309 2.15 3.82 -0.81
C PHE A 309 1.62 4.73 0.31
N VAL A 310 1.52 6.05 0.09
CA VAL A 310 0.97 6.97 1.09
C VAL A 310 -0.53 7.15 0.94
N ASN A 311 -1.05 7.32 -0.28
CA ASN A 311 -2.48 7.57 -0.54
C ASN A 311 -3.31 6.29 -0.80
N GLY A 312 -2.73 5.11 -0.67
CA GLY A 312 -3.46 3.86 -0.90
C GLY A 312 -3.82 3.63 -2.38
N ARG A 313 -4.98 3.01 -2.63
CA ARG A 313 -5.32 2.38 -3.91
C ARG A 313 -5.48 3.33 -5.11
N LYS A 314 -6.01 4.54 -4.94
CA LYS A 314 -6.19 5.52 -6.03
C LYS A 314 -4.85 5.98 -6.58
N SER A 315 -3.89 6.23 -5.70
CA SER A 315 -2.55 6.64 -6.09
C SER A 315 -1.76 5.56 -6.82
N ARG A 316 -2.00 4.28 -6.50
CA ARG A 316 -1.37 3.17 -7.24
C ARG A 316 -1.76 3.17 -8.71
N MET A 317 -3.04 3.45 -9.00
CA MET A 317 -3.52 3.59 -10.38
C MET A 317 -2.88 4.81 -11.07
N ALA A 318 -2.84 5.97 -10.40
CA ALA A 318 -2.26 7.18 -10.94
C ALA A 318 -0.73 7.05 -11.20
N ALA A 319 0.01 6.39 -10.31
CA ALA A 319 1.43 6.14 -10.49
C ALA A 319 1.71 5.25 -11.72
N ILE A 320 0.86 4.26 -11.98
CA ILE A 320 0.98 3.41 -13.18
C ILE A 320 0.63 4.19 -14.44
N ASP A 321 -0.43 4.99 -14.42
CA ASP A 321 -0.80 5.83 -15.56
C ASP A 321 0.35 6.79 -15.93
N THR A 322 1.06 7.31 -14.92
CA THR A 322 2.24 8.16 -15.13
C THR A 322 3.41 7.38 -15.74
N LEU A 323 3.68 6.16 -15.24
CA LEU A 323 4.76 5.31 -15.78
C LEU A 323 4.44 4.81 -17.19
N THR A 324 3.18 4.44 -17.47
CA THR A 324 2.76 3.99 -18.80
C THR A 324 2.64 5.12 -19.82
N ALA A 325 2.28 6.34 -19.39
CA ALA A 325 2.23 7.52 -20.25
C ALA A 325 3.63 8.06 -20.63
N SER A 326 4.66 7.72 -19.86
CA SER A 326 6.05 8.10 -20.15
C SER A 326 6.79 7.10 -21.04
N MET A 327 6.16 6.00 -21.44
CA MET A 327 6.72 5.05 -22.39
C MET A 327 6.47 5.53 -23.83
N PRO A 328 7.50 5.57 -24.69
CA PRO A 328 7.39 5.98 -26.10
C PRO A 328 6.55 5.00 -26.93
#